data_9f5cb02e204eac7604e3a7d478d8acbd
#
_entry.id   9f5cb02e204eac7604e3a7d478d8acbd
#
_cell.length_a   1.000
_cell.length_b   1.000
_cell.length_c   1.000
_cell.angle_alpha   90.00
_cell.angle_beta   90.00
_cell.angle_gamma   90.00
#
_symmetry.space_group_name_H-M   'P 1'
#
loop_
_entity.id
_entity.type
_entity.pdbx_description
1 polymer ?
#
loop_
_entity_poly.entity_id
_entity_poly.type
_entity_poly.pdbx_seq_one_letter_code
_entity_poly.pdbx_strand_id
1 'polypeptide(L)'
;ENFVLISTDKAVRPTNVMGATKRMAELVLQSLADAQAVDFSAIDETEGQPPISNRTRFCMVRFGNVLGSSGSVVPLFRKQLRQGGPLTVTHTEVTRYFMTIPEAAQLVLQAGAMGQDGEVFVLDMGQPVKIIDLAKRMVELSGLQVQDDSHPEGDIAIKVVGLRPGEKLYEELLIGENPEPTSHPRIMKAHENFLSWPDLLPDLLAIRAAAKDGNIEKIQQTLGKLVSGYKANDCLTKVTHS
;
A
#
# COMPACT_ATOMS: atom_id res chain seq x y z
N GLU A 1 17.51 -8.65 -16.47
CA GLU A 1 16.69 -7.42 -16.33
C GLU A 1 16.33 -7.21 -14.87
N ASN A 2 15.97 -5.98 -14.49
CA ASN A 2 15.53 -5.66 -13.13
C ASN A 2 14.06 -5.24 -13.17
N PHE A 3 13.27 -5.79 -12.25
CA PHE A 3 11.88 -5.42 -12.04
C PHE A 3 11.72 -4.92 -10.59
N VAL A 4 11.23 -3.70 -10.42
CA VAL A 4 10.98 -3.10 -9.10
C VAL A 4 9.49 -2.87 -8.92
N LEU A 5 8.87 -3.58 -7.98
CA LEU A 5 7.49 -3.33 -7.61
C LEU A 5 7.41 -2.18 -6.62
N ILE A 6 6.70 -1.13 -6.98
CA ILE A 6 6.28 -0.11 -6.04
C ILE A 6 5.15 -0.67 -5.18
N SER A 7 5.46 -0.91 -3.91
CA SER A 7 4.51 -1.40 -2.91
C SER A 7 4.17 -0.31 -1.88
N THR A 8 3.59 -0.68 -0.76
CA THR A 8 3.04 0.25 0.21
C THR A 8 3.15 -0.30 1.64
N ASP A 9 3.20 0.58 2.62
CA ASP A 9 3.02 0.28 4.04
C ASP A 9 1.71 -0.49 4.34
N LYS A 10 0.69 -0.31 3.52
CA LYS A 10 -0.62 -0.97 3.65
C LYS A 10 -0.61 -2.47 3.28
N ALA A 11 0.48 -2.97 2.69
CA ALA A 11 0.73 -4.40 2.51
C ALA A 11 1.14 -5.10 3.82
N VAL A 12 1.51 -4.32 4.85
CA VAL A 12 1.87 -4.80 6.18
C VAL A 12 0.61 -5.03 7.00
N ARG A 13 0.32 -6.29 7.39
CA ARG A 13 -0.90 -6.67 8.13
C ARG A 13 -2.16 -5.97 7.59
N PRO A 14 -2.53 -6.20 6.31
CA PRO A 14 -3.54 -5.42 5.63
C PRO A 14 -4.91 -5.57 6.29
N THR A 15 -5.61 -4.44 6.45
CA THR A 15 -6.97 -4.36 6.99
C THR A 15 -8.02 -4.14 5.90
N ASN A 16 -7.59 -4.07 4.65
CA ASN A 16 -8.45 -3.87 3.49
C ASN A 16 -7.94 -4.63 2.26
N VAL A 17 -8.81 -4.79 1.26
CA VAL A 17 -8.52 -5.55 0.03
C VAL A 17 -7.33 -4.95 -0.75
N MET A 18 -7.20 -3.62 -0.80
CA MET A 18 -6.11 -2.97 -1.52
C MET A 18 -4.73 -3.36 -0.94
N GLY A 19 -4.58 -3.33 0.39
CA GLY A 19 -3.37 -3.78 1.06
C GLY A 19 -3.10 -5.27 0.83
N ALA A 20 -4.16 -6.11 0.92
CA ALA A 20 -4.05 -7.55 0.68
C ALA A 20 -3.63 -7.87 -0.76
N THR A 21 -4.18 -7.20 -1.76
CA THR A 21 -3.77 -7.39 -3.17
C THR A 21 -2.35 -6.91 -3.44
N LYS A 22 -1.89 -5.84 -2.78
CA LYS A 22 -0.49 -5.42 -2.85
C LYS A 22 0.44 -6.47 -2.24
N ARG A 23 0.10 -7.04 -1.06
CA ARG A 23 0.88 -8.13 -0.48
C ARG A 23 0.88 -9.38 -1.35
N MET A 24 -0.25 -9.72 -1.97
CA MET A 24 -0.31 -10.81 -2.95
C MET A 24 0.63 -10.57 -4.13
N ALA A 25 0.71 -9.36 -4.66
CA ALA A 25 1.64 -9.03 -5.73
C ALA A 25 3.11 -9.21 -5.29
N GLU A 26 3.46 -8.87 -4.05
CA GLU A 26 4.78 -9.16 -3.50
C GLU A 26 5.04 -10.66 -3.40
N LEU A 27 4.08 -11.46 -2.92
CA LEU A 27 4.19 -12.92 -2.85
C LEU A 27 4.46 -13.54 -4.23
N VAL A 28 3.77 -13.08 -5.27
CA VAL A 28 4.00 -13.52 -6.66
C VAL A 28 5.45 -13.24 -7.07
N LEU A 29 5.97 -12.05 -6.83
CA LEU A 29 7.33 -11.70 -7.24
C LEU A 29 8.39 -12.44 -6.41
N GLN A 30 8.15 -12.68 -5.12
CA GLN A 30 9.03 -13.50 -4.28
C GLN A 30 9.07 -14.95 -4.79
N SER A 31 7.91 -15.53 -5.12
CA SER A 31 7.81 -16.88 -5.69
C SER A 31 8.51 -16.99 -7.04
N LEU A 32 8.38 -15.96 -7.90
CA LEU A 32 9.07 -15.90 -9.19
C LEU A 32 10.59 -15.75 -9.02
N ALA A 33 11.02 -14.96 -8.05
CA ALA A 33 12.45 -14.74 -7.76
C ALA A 33 13.13 -16.03 -7.28
N ASP A 34 12.43 -16.83 -6.47
CA ASP A 34 12.94 -18.11 -5.95
C ASP A 34 13.01 -19.22 -7.03
N ALA A 35 12.20 -19.11 -8.08
CA ALA A 35 12.10 -20.12 -9.12
C ALA A 35 13.17 -19.93 -10.21
N GLN A 36 13.94 -20.97 -10.52
CA GLN A 36 14.90 -20.96 -11.65
C GLN A 36 14.20 -20.93 -13.01
N ALA A 37 13.07 -21.60 -13.12
CA ALA A 37 12.22 -21.60 -14.29
C ALA A 37 10.75 -21.68 -13.86
N VAL A 38 9.87 -21.03 -14.61
CA VAL A 38 8.45 -20.94 -14.31
C VAL A 38 7.62 -21.46 -15.45
N ASP A 39 6.68 -22.35 -15.13
CA ASP A 39 5.65 -22.81 -16.05
C ASP A 39 4.43 -21.89 -15.95
N PHE A 40 4.13 -21.19 -17.02
CA PHE A 40 2.97 -20.29 -17.15
C PHE A 40 1.80 -20.92 -17.91
N SER A 41 1.90 -22.18 -18.34
CA SER A 41 0.89 -22.85 -19.18
C SER A 41 -0.53 -22.78 -18.59
N ALA A 42 -0.66 -22.95 -17.29
CA ALA A 42 -1.93 -22.84 -16.57
C ALA A 42 -2.50 -21.40 -16.52
N ILE A 43 -1.65 -20.37 -16.63
CA ILE A 43 -2.07 -18.97 -16.65
C ILE A 43 -2.44 -18.53 -18.06
N ASP A 44 -1.60 -18.86 -19.04
CA ASP A 44 -1.75 -18.42 -20.42
C ASP A 44 -2.66 -19.34 -21.25
N GLU A 45 -3.12 -20.45 -20.64
CA GLU A 45 -3.94 -21.49 -21.29
C GLU A 45 -3.22 -22.06 -22.55
N THR A 46 -1.88 -22.10 -22.51
CA THR A 46 -1.03 -22.60 -23.59
C THR A 46 -0.46 -23.98 -23.22
N GLU A 47 -0.92 -25.04 -23.89
CA GLU A 47 -0.40 -26.38 -23.68
C GLU A 47 0.95 -26.60 -24.40
N GLY A 48 1.87 -27.28 -23.72
CA GLY A 48 3.11 -27.78 -24.32
C GLY A 48 4.26 -26.79 -24.47
N GLN A 49 4.18 -25.60 -23.91
CA GLN A 49 5.33 -24.71 -23.86
C GLN A 49 6.27 -25.11 -22.70
N PRO A 50 7.60 -25.12 -22.93
CA PRO A 50 8.56 -25.39 -21.85
C PRO A 50 8.56 -24.29 -20.82
N PRO A 51 8.91 -24.60 -19.56
CA PRO A 51 9.08 -23.57 -18.52
C PRO A 51 10.07 -22.47 -18.97
N ILE A 52 9.75 -21.23 -18.65
CA ILE A 52 10.57 -20.06 -18.98
C ILE A 52 11.62 -19.87 -17.90
N SER A 53 12.91 -19.86 -18.29
CA SER A 53 14.01 -19.55 -17.38
C SER A 53 13.87 -18.13 -16.82
N ASN A 54 13.93 -18.01 -15.50
CA ASN A 54 13.95 -16.72 -14.86
C ASN A 54 15.29 -16.01 -15.09
N ARG A 55 15.26 -14.82 -15.71
CA ARG A 55 16.43 -13.96 -15.95
C ARG A 55 16.21 -12.56 -15.42
N THR A 56 15.12 -12.37 -14.67
CA THR A 56 14.74 -11.08 -14.12
C THR A 56 14.99 -11.07 -12.62
N ARG A 57 15.70 -10.08 -12.13
CA ARG A 57 15.81 -9.83 -10.70
C ARG A 57 14.60 -9.03 -10.26
N PHE A 58 13.89 -9.54 -9.27
CA PHE A 58 12.71 -8.92 -8.70
C PHE A 58 13.03 -8.31 -7.34
N CYS A 59 12.62 -7.08 -7.10
CA CYS A 59 12.59 -6.52 -5.77
C CYS A 59 11.32 -5.69 -5.55
N MET A 60 10.95 -5.52 -4.32
CA MET A 60 9.77 -4.77 -3.89
C MET A 60 10.19 -3.64 -2.97
N VAL A 61 9.56 -2.47 -3.11
CA VAL A 61 9.87 -1.31 -2.29
C VAL A 61 8.61 -0.79 -1.64
N ARG A 62 8.55 -0.87 -0.31
CA ARG A 62 7.46 -0.38 0.52
C ARG A 62 7.76 1.01 1.04
N PHE A 63 6.79 1.88 0.92
CA PHE A 63 6.80 3.20 1.56
C PHE A 63 5.38 3.69 1.83
N GLY A 64 5.26 4.71 2.67
CA GLY A 64 3.99 5.32 3.04
C GLY A 64 3.44 6.26 1.98
N ASN A 65 2.82 7.35 2.42
CA ASN A 65 2.17 8.28 1.51
C ASN A 65 3.20 9.20 0.82
N VAL A 66 2.90 9.56 -0.42
CA VAL A 66 3.69 10.54 -1.17
C VAL A 66 2.92 11.84 -1.30
N LEU A 67 3.55 12.95 -0.90
CA LEU A 67 2.94 14.27 -0.92
C LEU A 67 2.51 14.68 -2.33
N GLY A 68 1.25 15.06 -2.47
CA GLY A 68 0.70 15.56 -3.73
C GLY A 68 0.37 14.47 -4.75
N SER A 69 0.46 13.18 -4.39
CA SER A 69 0.03 12.08 -5.27
C SER A 69 -1.47 12.15 -5.57
N SER A 70 -1.88 11.62 -6.73
CA SER A 70 -3.29 11.63 -7.16
C SER A 70 -4.19 10.92 -6.14
N GLY A 71 -5.33 11.51 -5.82
CA GLY A 71 -6.29 10.97 -4.85
C GLY A 71 -5.85 11.05 -3.38
N SER A 72 -4.68 11.64 -3.07
CA SER A 72 -4.20 11.75 -1.71
C SER A 72 -4.83 12.93 -0.94
N VAL A 73 -4.55 13.00 0.37
CA VAL A 73 -5.14 13.99 1.28
C VAL A 73 -4.79 15.43 0.91
N VAL A 74 -3.59 15.71 0.42
CA VAL A 74 -3.17 17.08 0.07
C VAL A 74 -3.98 17.66 -1.10
N PRO A 75 -4.16 16.98 -2.25
CA PRO A 75 -5.08 17.41 -3.29
C PRO A 75 -6.53 17.57 -2.81
N LEU A 76 -7.00 16.66 -1.93
CA LEU A 76 -8.34 16.77 -1.35
C LEU A 76 -8.48 18.08 -0.54
N PHE A 77 -7.57 18.34 0.38
CA PHE A 77 -7.59 19.56 1.18
C PHE A 77 -7.48 20.83 0.34
N ARG A 78 -6.62 20.83 -0.69
CA ARG A 78 -6.56 21.96 -1.64
C ARG A 78 -7.89 22.21 -2.35
N LYS A 79 -8.58 21.13 -2.75
CA LYS A 79 -9.91 21.26 -3.36
C LYS A 79 -10.92 21.83 -2.37
N GLN A 80 -10.95 21.32 -1.14
CA GLN A 80 -11.86 21.79 -0.10
C GLN A 80 -11.59 23.26 0.29
N LEU A 81 -10.31 23.67 0.42
CA LEU A 81 -9.93 25.07 0.67
C LEU A 81 -10.45 26.01 -0.43
N ARG A 82 -10.28 25.64 -1.70
CA ARG A 82 -10.81 26.46 -2.82
C ARG A 82 -12.33 26.60 -2.81
N GLN A 83 -13.03 25.67 -2.16
CA GLN A 83 -14.50 25.66 -2.03
C GLN A 83 -14.99 26.39 -0.76
N GLY A 84 -14.08 26.96 0.04
CA GLY A 84 -14.44 27.60 1.32
C GLY A 84 -14.60 26.61 2.49
N GLY A 85 -14.07 25.41 2.35
CA GLY A 85 -14.15 24.37 3.38
C GLY A 85 -15.49 23.61 3.42
N PRO A 86 -15.76 22.85 4.50
CA PRO A 86 -14.82 22.51 5.55
C PRO A 86 -13.76 21.52 5.07
N LEU A 87 -12.57 21.47 5.73
CA LEU A 87 -11.66 20.36 5.57
C LEU A 87 -12.18 19.13 6.32
N THR A 88 -12.09 17.94 5.70
CA THR A 88 -12.58 16.71 6.31
C THR A 88 -11.43 15.79 6.69
N VAL A 89 -11.35 15.41 7.97
CA VAL A 89 -10.41 14.43 8.51
C VAL A 89 -11.17 13.22 9.03
N THR A 90 -10.60 12.03 8.89
CA THR A 90 -11.29 10.80 9.30
C THR A 90 -11.27 10.58 10.81
N HIS A 91 -10.21 11.01 11.50
CA HIS A 91 -10.10 10.96 12.96
C HIS A 91 -8.98 11.91 13.43
N THR A 92 -9.07 12.44 14.63
CA THR A 92 -8.08 13.39 15.19
C THR A 92 -6.70 12.76 15.39
N GLU A 93 -6.66 11.48 15.70
CA GLU A 93 -5.42 10.75 16.00
C GLU A 93 -4.81 10.03 14.79
N VAL A 94 -5.41 10.12 13.60
CA VAL A 94 -4.83 9.48 12.42
C VAL A 94 -3.48 10.10 12.08
N THR A 95 -2.46 9.26 12.03
CA THR A 95 -1.14 9.64 11.55
C THR A 95 -0.79 8.94 10.25
N ARG A 96 0.02 9.58 9.43
CA ARG A 96 0.57 9.01 8.19
C ARG A 96 2.02 9.44 8.03
N TYR A 97 2.79 8.57 7.41
CA TYR A 97 4.13 8.92 6.96
C TYR A 97 4.06 9.59 5.60
N PHE A 98 4.91 10.59 5.39
CA PHE A 98 4.96 11.31 4.12
C PHE A 98 6.38 11.42 3.60
N MET A 99 6.49 11.34 2.28
CA MET A 99 7.72 11.55 1.53
C MET A 99 7.40 12.39 0.29
N THR A 100 8.35 13.15 -0.19
CA THR A 100 8.19 13.86 -1.47
C THR A 100 8.35 12.91 -2.65
N ILE A 101 7.76 13.24 -3.81
CA ILE A 101 7.90 12.44 -5.04
C ILE A 101 9.38 12.26 -5.43
N PRO A 102 10.23 13.32 -5.44
CA PRO A 102 11.64 13.15 -5.76
C PRO A 102 12.40 12.23 -4.80
N GLU A 103 12.14 12.33 -3.48
CA GLU A 103 12.75 11.43 -2.50
C GLU A 103 12.35 9.97 -2.75
N ALA A 104 11.05 9.70 -2.91
CA ALA A 104 10.55 8.36 -3.19
C ALA A 104 11.19 7.79 -4.47
N ALA A 105 11.22 8.57 -5.55
CA ALA A 105 11.82 8.14 -6.82
C ALA A 105 13.30 7.81 -6.68
N GLN A 106 14.09 8.66 -6.02
CA GLN A 106 15.52 8.43 -5.80
C GLN A 106 15.77 7.17 -4.96
N LEU A 107 15.03 6.99 -3.85
CA LEU A 107 15.19 5.83 -2.98
C LEU A 107 14.74 4.53 -3.67
N VAL A 108 13.71 4.56 -4.51
CA VAL A 108 13.28 3.42 -5.34
C VAL A 108 14.36 3.02 -6.33
N LEU A 109 15.01 3.98 -7.01
CA LEU A 109 16.12 3.71 -7.92
C LEU A 109 17.31 3.10 -7.16
N GLN A 110 17.65 3.61 -5.98
CA GLN A 110 18.70 3.06 -5.13
C GLN A 110 18.39 1.63 -4.68
N ALA A 111 17.16 1.38 -4.19
CA ALA A 111 16.70 0.05 -3.80
C ALA A 111 16.77 -0.93 -4.99
N GLY A 112 16.30 -0.51 -6.16
CA GLY A 112 16.35 -1.31 -7.38
C GLY A 112 17.77 -1.64 -7.84
N ALA A 113 18.74 -0.73 -7.62
CA ALA A 113 20.14 -0.96 -7.92
C ALA A 113 20.82 -1.93 -6.93
N MET A 114 20.40 -1.90 -5.66
CA MET A 114 20.94 -2.79 -4.61
C MET A 114 20.27 -4.15 -4.60
N GLY A 115 18.99 -4.21 -5.05
CA GLY A 115 18.17 -5.42 -4.95
C GLY A 115 18.79 -6.60 -5.67
N GLN A 116 18.79 -7.72 -4.96
CA GLN A 116 19.04 -9.05 -5.52
C GLN A 116 17.68 -9.70 -5.83
N ASP A 117 17.47 -10.96 -5.53
CA ASP A 117 16.22 -11.60 -5.89
C ASP A 117 15.24 -11.74 -4.71
N GLY A 118 13.99 -11.32 -4.93
CA GLY A 118 12.87 -11.50 -4.00
C GLY A 118 12.89 -10.58 -2.77
N GLU A 119 13.80 -9.62 -2.71
CA GLU A 119 13.96 -8.75 -1.53
C GLU A 119 12.86 -7.70 -1.42
N VAL A 120 12.39 -7.52 -0.18
CA VAL A 120 11.42 -6.46 0.18
C VAL A 120 12.17 -5.36 0.91
N PHE A 121 12.29 -4.21 0.28
CA PHE A 121 12.85 -3.01 0.89
C PHE A 121 11.77 -2.14 1.51
N VAL A 122 12.14 -1.46 2.59
CA VAL A 122 11.29 -0.49 3.28
C VAL A 122 12.03 0.82 3.39
N LEU A 123 11.42 1.88 2.91
CA LEU A 123 12.01 3.20 2.97
C LEU A 123 11.76 3.84 4.34
N ASP A 124 12.80 4.44 4.91
CA ASP A 124 12.67 5.28 6.09
C ASP A 124 11.86 6.54 5.75
N MET A 125 10.69 6.63 6.34
CA MET A 125 9.73 7.71 6.13
C MET A 125 9.87 8.86 7.13
N GLY A 126 10.83 8.78 8.04
CA GLY A 126 10.98 9.75 9.12
C GLY A 126 9.85 9.69 10.15
N GLN A 127 9.41 10.84 10.64
CA GLN A 127 8.37 10.92 11.67
C GLN A 127 6.95 10.93 11.07
N PRO A 128 5.99 10.25 11.71
CA PRO A 128 4.60 10.30 11.29
C PRO A 128 3.99 11.68 11.58
N VAL A 129 3.10 12.11 10.70
CA VAL A 129 2.40 13.40 10.78
C VAL A 129 0.93 13.15 11.07
N LYS A 130 0.36 13.83 12.09
CA LYS A 130 -1.10 13.84 12.31
C LYS A 130 -1.80 14.53 11.15
N ILE A 131 -2.83 13.90 10.59
CA ILE A 131 -3.57 14.47 9.45
C ILE A 131 -4.30 15.76 9.83
N ILE A 132 -4.74 15.88 11.07
CA ILE A 132 -5.37 17.10 11.56
C ILE A 132 -4.36 18.27 11.60
N ASP A 133 -3.11 18.03 11.98
CA ASP A 133 -2.07 19.07 12.00
C ASP A 133 -1.70 19.49 10.58
N LEU A 134 -1.65 18.52 9.64
CA LEU A 134 -1.49 18.82 8.21
C LEU A 134 -2.63 19.69 7.69
N ALA A 135 -3.89 19.42 8.09
CA ALA A 135 -5.04 20.21 7.71
C ALA A 135 -4.91 21.66 8.23
N LYS A 136 -4.63 21.83 9.52
CA LYS A 136 -4.40 23.17 10.14
C LYS A 136 -3.30 23.93 9.41
N ARG A 137 -2.16 23.27 9.19
CA ARG A 137 -1.02 23.88 8.50
C ARG A 137 -1.35 24.33 7.08
N MET A 138 -2.18 23.55 6.37
CA MET A 138 -2.62 23.94 5.01
C MET A 138 -3.55 25.14 5.00
N VAL A 139 -4.43 25.28 5.99
CA VAL A 139 -5.27 26.49 6.17
C VAL A 139 -4.38 27.71 6.40
N GLU A 140 -3.46 27.64 7.36
CA GLU A 140 -2.52 28.73 7.69
C GLU A 140 -1.67 29.14 6.48
N LEU A 141 -1.09 28.17 5.75
CA LEU A 141 -0.29 28.43 4.54
C LEU A 141 -1.09 29.03 3.39
N SER A 142 -2.42 28.91 3.43
CA SER A 142 -3.33 29.55 2.47
C SER A 142 -3.71 30.99 2.88
N GLY A 143 -3.15 31.51 3.99
CA GLY A 143 -3.47 32.83 4.53
C GLY A 143 -4.84 32.90 5.22
N LEU A 144 -5.41 31.75 5.58
CA LEU A 144 -6.71 31.60 6.21
C LEU A 144 -6.56 31.17 7.67
N GLN A 145 -7.60 31.40 8.47
CA GLN A 145 -7.65 31.02 9.88
C GLN A 145 -8.56 29.81 10.10
N VAL A 146 -8.12 28.87 10.93
CA VAL A 146 -8.95 27.73 11.34
C VAL A 146 -10.07 28.22 12.23
N GLN A 147 -11.30 27.83 11.93
CA GLN A 147 -12.45 28.04 12.80
C GLN A 147 -12.45 26.98 13.92
N ASP A 148 -12.25 27.43 15.14
CA ASP A 148 -12.25 26.60 16.35
C ASP A 148 -12.78 27.41 17.56
N ASP A 149 -12.76 26.82 18.76
CA ASP A 149 -13.24 27.50 19.99
C ASP A 149 -12.46 28.78 20.32
N SER A 150 -11.20 28.88 19.91
CA SER A 150 -10.36 30.07 20.09
C SER A 150 -10.62 31.12 19.02
N HIS A 151 -11.08 30.71 17.86
CA HIS A 151 -11.36 31.56 16.70
C HIS A 151 -12.72 31.18 16.08
N PRO A 152 -13.84 31.51 16.73
CA PRO A 152 -15.18 31.11 16.25
C PRO A 152 -15.55 31.74 14.91
N GLU A 153 -14.95 32.91 14.56
CA GLU A 153 -15.11 33.59 13.27
C GLU A 153 -14.02 33.24 12.26
N GLY A 154 -13.27 32.14 12.50
CA GLY A 154 -12.25 31.65 11.56
C GLY A 154 -12.84 31.25 10.21
N ASP A 155 -12.04 31.30 9.18
CA ASP A 155 -12.46 31.12 7.78
C ASP A 155 -12.83 29.67 7.43
N ILE A 156 -12.13 28.71 8.00
CA ILE A 156 -12.22 27.29 7.59
C ILE A 156 -12.40 26.36 8.78
N ALA A 157 -13.52 25.66 8.83
CA ALA A 157 -13.78 24.59 9.79
C ALA A 157 -13.06 23.29 9.40
N ILE A 158 -12.62 22.51 10.40
CA ILE A 158 -12.13 21.14 10.22
C ILE A 158 -13.15 20.18 10.83
N LYS A 159 -13.72 19.28 10.02
CA LYS A 159 -14.74 18.31 10.45
C LYS A 159 -14.19 16.89 10.51
N VAL A 160 -14.45 16.21 11.62
CA VAL A 160 -14.17 14.77 11.76
C VAL A 160 -15.35 13.99 11.20
N VAL A 161 -15.09 13.14 10.20
CA VAL A 161 -16.13 12.40 9.46
C VAL A 161 -16.20 10.91 9.80
N GLY A 162 -15.29 10.40 10.65
CA GLY A 162 -15.19 9.00 11.01
C GLY A 162 -14.20 8.23 10.12
N LEU A 163 -13.61 7.17 10.68
CA LEU A 163 -12.70 6.27 9.96
C LEU A 163 -13.46 5.52 8.86
N ARG A 164 -12.81 5.34 7.73
CA ARG A 164 -13.32 4.49 6.66
C ARG A 164 -13.18 3.01 7.06
N PRO A 165 -14.01 2.10 6.52
CA PRO A 165 -13.83 0.67 6.72
C PRO A 165 -12.41 0.22 6.35
N GLY A 166 -11.72 -0.44 7.29
CA GLY A 166 -10.35 -0.90 7.11
C GLY A 166 -9.27 0.21 7.10
N GLU A 167 -9.60 1.43 7.50
CA GLU A 167 -8.61 2.49 7.72
C GLU A 167 -7.94 2.32 9.09
N LYS A 168 -6.60 2.31 9.11
CA LYS A 168 -5.83 2.26 10.36
C LYS A 168 -5.65 3.67 10.94
N LEU A 169 -5.66 3.78 12.27
CA LEU A 169 -5.23 5.02 12.96
C LEU A 169 -3.74 5.29 12.70
N TYR A 170 -2.93 4.24 12.79
CA TYR A 170 -1.47 4.28 12.63
C TYR A 170 -1.06 3.26 11.58
N GLU A 171 -0.25 3.65 10.62
CA GLU A 171 0.32 2.72 9.63
C GLU A 171 1.60 2.08 10.15
N GLU A 172 1.79 0.81 9.82
CA GLU A 172 2.98 0.04 10.14
C GLU A 172 3.86 -0.06 8.90
N LEU A 173 5.14 0.27 9.03
CA LEU A 173 6.08 0.19 7.90
C LEU A 173 6.64 -1.24 7.72
N LEU A 174 6.68 -2.04 8.79
CA LEU A 174 7.32 -3.35 8.85
C LEU A 174 6.48 -4.38 9.60
N ILE A 175 6.62 -5.66 9.22
CA ILE A 175 6.25 -6.81 10.05
C ILE A 175 7.55 -7.34 10.71
N GLY A 176 7.60 -7.34 12.04
CA GLY A 176 8.75 -7.82 12.80
C GLY A 176 9.60 -6.72 13.42
N GLU A 177 10.42 -7.13 14.40
CA GLU A 177 11.12 -6.18 15.28
C GLU A 177 12.50 -5.76 14.77
N ASN A 178 13.05 -6.42 13.72
CA ASN A 178 14.40 -6.15 13.25
C ASN A 178 14.48 -6.12 11.71
N PRO A 179 14.28 -4.96 11.07
CA PRO A 179 14.68 -4.79 9.69
C PRO A 179 16.21 -4.83 9.58
N GLU A 180 16.73 -5.49 8.56
CA GLU A 180 18.17 -5.45 8.28
C GLU A 180 18.54 -4.10 7.65
N PRO A 181 19.60 -3.44 8.14
CA PRO A 181 20.15 -2.27 7.48
C PRO A 181 20.76 -2.66 6.13
N THR A 182 20.68 -1.75 5.16
CA THR A 182 21.37 -1.89 3.87
C THR A 182 22.60 -0.97 3.80
N SER A 183 23.27 -0.95 2.67
CA SER A 183 24.34 0.03 2.41
C SER A 183 23.83 1.48 2.35
N HIS A 184 22.52 1.67 2.23
CA HIS A 184 21.88 3.00 2.20
C HIS A 184 21.16 3.28 3.52
N PRO A 185 21.45 4.39 4.24
CA PRO A 185 20.96 4.65 5.60
C PRO A 185 19.43 4.78 5.70
N ARG A 186 18.74 5.08 4.60
CA ARG A 186 17.27 5.25 4.55
C ARG A 186 16.54 4.08 3.88
N ILE A 187 17.23 2.98 3.60
CA ILE A 187 16.63 1.78 3.00
C ILE A 187 16.93 0.60 3.90
N MET A 188 15.88 -0.04 4.39
CA MET A 188 15.96 -1.23 5.22
C MET A 188 15.45 -2.43 4.41
N LYS A 189 15.88 -3.64 4.76
CA LYS A 189 15.41 -4.89 4.18
C LYS A 189 14.48 -5.60 5.17
N ALA A 190 13.32 -6.00 4.69
CA ALA A 190 12.36 -6.80 5.44
C ALA A 190 12.49 -8.28 5.07
N HIS A 191 12.38 -9.15 6.08
CA HIS A 191 12.26 -10.59 5.88
C HIS A 191 10.79 -10.97 5.92
N GLU A 192 10.30 -11.49 4.79
CA GLU A 192 8.90 -11.84 4.62
C GLU A 192 8.78 -13.29 4.16
N ASN A 193 7.90 -14.03 4.80
CA ASN A 193 7.57 -15.38 4.36
C ASN A 193 6.80 -15.34 3.03
N PHE A 194 7.11 -16.25 2.14
CA PHE A 194 6.41 -16.45 0.87
C PHE A 194 6.23 -17.94 0.57
N LEU A 195 5.45 -18.24 -0.45
CA LEU A 195 5.20 -19.60 -0.94
C LEU A 195 6.03 -19.84 -2.20
N SER A 196 6.43 -21.07 -2.46
CA SER A 196 7.00 -21.45 -3.74
C SER A 196 6.00 -21.25 -4.88
N TRP A 197 6.46 -21.11 -6.12
CA TRP A 197 5.56 -20.93 -7.26
C TRP A 197 4.54 -22.06 -7.40
N PRO A 198 4.92 -23.37 -7.30
CA PRO A 198 3.95 -24.45 -7.36
C PRO A 198 2.89 -24.40 -6.25
N ASP A 199 3.24 -23.92 -5.06
CA ASP A 199 2.31 -23.82 -3.93
C ASP A 199 1.37 -22.61 -4.05
N LEU A 200 1.84 -21.52 -4.66
CA LEU A 200 1.09 -20.29 -4.84
C LEU A 200 0.12 -20.34 -6.03
N LEU A 201 0.52 -20.98 -7.12
CA LEU A 201 -0.20 -20.99 -8.40
C LEU A 201 -1.67 -21.45 -8.28
N PRO A 202 -2.03 -22.50 -7.56
CA PRO A 202 -3.43 -22.92 -7.41
C PRO A 202 -4.34 -21.83 -6.83
N ASP A 203 -3.84 -21.09 -5.84
CA ASP A 203 -4.59 -20.01 -5.22
C ASP A 203 -4.71 -18.78 -6.14
N LEU A 204 -3.69 -18.48 -6.94
CA LEU A 204 -3.77 -17.42 -7.97
C LEU A 204 -4.83 -17.75 -9.03
N LEU A 205 -4.88 -19.00 -9.50
CA LEU A 205 -5.90 -19.46 -10.44
C LEU A 205 -7.31 -19.39 -9.83
N ALA A 206 -7.44 -19.77 -8.55
CA ALA A 206 -8.70 -19.66 -7.82
C ALA A 206 -9.18 -18.21 -7.70
N ILE A 207 -8.29 -17.26 -7.40
CA ILE A 207 -8.63 -15.82 -7.35
C ILE A 207 -9.01 -15.32 -8.74
N ARG A 208 -8.25 -15.71 -9.79
CA ARG A 208 -8.55 -15.32 -11.18
C ARG A 208 -9.95 -15.79 -11.60
N ALA A 209 -10.29 -17.05 -11.33
CA ALA A 209 -11.61 -17.61 -11.61
C ALA A 209 -12.71 -16.87 -10.82
N ALA A 210 -12.51 -16.70 -9.51
CA ALA A 210 -13.46 -15.98 -8.68
C ALA A 210 -13.68 -14.53 -9.10
N ALA A 211 -12.63 -13.85 -9.58
CA ALA A 211 -12.73 -12.50 -10.11
C ALA A 211 -13.52 -12.44 -11.43
N LYS A 212 -13.33 -13.43 -12.31
CA LYS A 212 -14.10 -13.59 -13.55
C LYS A 212 -15.61 -13.75 -13.27
N ASP A 213 -15.92 -14.54 -12.23
CA ASP A 213 -17.29 -14.86 -11.82
C ASP A 213 -17.93 -13.82 -10.91
N GLY A 214 -17.18 -12.77 -10.52
CA GLY A 214 -17.62 -11.78 -9.54
C GLY A 214 -17.83 -12.34 -8.13
N ASN A 215 -17.22 -13.49 -7.80
CA ASN A 215 -17.35 -14.16 -6.50
C ASN A 215 -16.46 -13.51 -5.44
N ILE A 216 -16.99 -12.45 -4.81
CA ILE A 216 -16.29 -11.65 -3.80
C ILE A 216 -15.91 -12.50 -2.58
N GLU A 217 -16.79 -13.38 -2.13
CA GLU A 217 -16.56 -14.23 -0.96
C GLU A 217 -15.33 -15.15 -1.18
N LYS A 218 -15.25 -15.79 -2.33
CA LYS A 218 -14.12 -16.64 -2.69
C LYS A 218 -12.81 -15.87 -2.80
N ILE A 219 -12.84 -14.65 -3.36
CA ILE A 219 -11.67 -13.76 -3.41
C ILE A 219 -11.20 -13.45 -1.98
N GLN A 220 -12.10 -13.04 -1.09
CA GLN A 220 -11.77 -12.70 0.30
C GLN A 220 -11.21 -13.89 1.08
N GLN A 221 -11.81 -15.08 0.92
CA GLN A 221 -11.33 -16.31 1.55
C GLN A 221 -9.91 -16.66 1.09
N THR A 222 -9.66 -16.57 -0.21
CA THR A 222 -8.33 -16.91 -0.76
C THR A 222 -7.28 -15.86 -0.37
N LEU A 223 -7.62 -14.58 -0.38
CA LEU A 223 -6.74 -13.53 0.16
C LEU A 223 -6.45 -13.74 1.65
N GLY A 224 -7.45 -14.13 2.46
CA GLY A 224 -7.27 -14.43 3.89
C GLY A 224 -6.38 -15.64 4.15
N LYS A 225 -6.34 -16.60 3.23
CA LYS A 225 -5.43 -17.76 3.29
C LYS A 225 -3.98 -17.34 2.96
N LEU A 226 -3.80 -16.56 1.89
CA LEU A 226 -2.49 -16.20 1.36
C LEU A 226 -1.78 -15.08 2.14
N VAL A 227 -2.55 -14.13 2.64
CA VAL A 227 -2.03 -12.90 3.22
C VAL A 227 -2.18 -12.93 4.74
N SER A 228 -1.07 -13.20 5.42
CA SER A 228 -1.04 -13.24 6.88
C SER A 228 -1.55 -11.92 7.49
N GLY A 229 -2.43 -12.04 8.48
CA GLY A 229 -3.02 -10.89 9.17
C GLY A 229 -4.18 -10.21 8.45
N TYR A 230 -4.46 -10.55 7.18
CA TYR A 230 -5.65 -10.06 6.50
C TYR A 230 -6.90 -10.76 7.04
N LYS A 231 -7.86 -9.96 7.50
CA LYS A 231 -9.21 -10.43 7.85
C LYS A 231 -10.19 -9.73 6.92
N ALA A 232 -10.94 -10.50 6.17
CA ALA A 232 -12.04 -9.97 5.38
C ALA A 232 -13.02 -9.24 6.31
N ASN A 233 -13.14 -7.92 6.16
CA ASN A 233 -14.20 -7.19 6.86
C ASN A 233 -15.51 -7.41 6.11
N ASP A 234 -16.61 -7.69 6.80
CA ASP A 234 -17.97 -7.89 6.28
C ASP A 234 -18.55 -6.68 5.50
N CYS A 235 -17.75 -5.64 5.30
CA CYS A 235 -18.17 -4.37 4.72
C CYS A 235 -18.39 -4.36 3.19
N LEU A 236 -18.00 -5.41 2.46
CA LEU A 236 -18.22 -5.44 0.99
C LEU A 236 -19.58 -5.98 0.56
N THR A 237 -20.39 -6.48 1.48
CA THR A 237 -21.73 -7.02 1.17
C THR A 237 -22.81 -5.95 0.96
N LYS A 238 -22.49 -4.66 1.05
CA LYS A 238 -23.47 -3.56 0.90
C LYS A 238 -23.26 -2.63 -0.28
N VAL A 239 -22.54 -3.04 -1.31
CA VAL A 239 -22.63 -2.37 -2.62
C VAL A 239 -23.71 -3.11 -3.43
N THR A 240 -24.93 -3.06 -2.96
CA THR A 240 -26.10 -3.36 -3.80
C THR A 240 -26.35 -2.15 -4.69
N HIS A 241 -26.41 -2.41 -5.96
CA HIS A 241 -26.86 -1.54 -7.02
C HIS A 241 -27.97 -0.57 -6.57
N SER A 242 -27.70 0.71 -6.67
CA SER A 242 -28.70 1.77 -6.79
C SER A 242 -28.35 2.65 -7.98
#